data_763f0edf772aae8935162bb169fac6ad
#
_entry.id   763f0edf772aae8935162bb169fac6ad
#
_cell.length_a   1.000
_cell.length_b   1.000
_cell.length_c   1.000
_cell.angle_alpha   90.00
_cell.angle_beta   90.00
_cell.angle_gamma   90.00
#
_symmetry.space_group_name_H-M   'P 1'
#
loop_
_entity.id
_entity.type
_entity.pdbx_description
1 polymer ?
#
loop_
_entity_poly.entity_id
_entity_poly.type
_entity_poly.pdbx_seq_one_letter_code
_entity_poly.pdbx_strand_id
1 'polypeptide(L)'
;MTFINVTSITTKEFSRFSQFIYDYAGIKLSPVKKIMVGNRLSKRLNYYQLDTFTQYYDLVMSKEYPNELQMMVDILTTNETYFFREPQHFEYLKDNVIKNFKGSKFRIWSAASSSGEEAYSLAMLLSENLPNITWEVIGSDLSKTVLAKAQLGIYPMSRLELLDNKLMKKYCLRGVRSHEGTFRIDEKLRERTHFGQVNLIEPITANIGTFDVIFLRNVLIYFDTQTKKSVVERIISKLKPGGLFFISHAETLSQVTDMLEMIQPSIYMKK
;
A
#
# COMPACT_ATOMS: atom_id res chain seq x y z
N MET A 1 22.76 -28.43 -0.06
CA MET A 1 21.52 -27.96 0.58
C MET A 1 20.45 -29.01 0.31
N THR A 2 20.03 -29.73 1.32
CA THR A 2 18.97 -30.74 1.20
C THR A 2 17.64 -29.97 1.16
N PHE A 3 16.96 -30.00 0.02
CA PHE A 3 15.61 -29.43 -0.07
C PHE A 3 14.68 -30.33 0.73
N ILE A 4 14.16 -29.83 1.84
CA ILE A 4 13.08 -30.47 2.56
C ILE A 4 11.87 -30.46 1.64
N ASN A 5 11.31 -31.64 1.38
CA ASN A 5 10.13 -31.78 0.54
C ASN A 5 8.92 -31.28 1.37
N VAL A 6 8.69 -29.97 1.38
CA VAL A 6 7.62 -29.35 2.17
C VAL A 6 6.28 -29.89 1.67
N THR A 7 5.59 -30.58 2.52
CA THR A 7 4.24 -31.11 2.27
C THR A 7 3.31 -29.94 1.89
N SER A 8 2.40 -30.15 0.97
CA SER A 8 1.43 -29.11 0.59
C SER A 8 0.59 -28.70 1.81
N ILE A 9 0.33 -27.38 1.96
CA ILE A 9 -0.48 -26.85 3.07
C ILE A 9 -1.86 -27.52 3.10
N THR A 10 -2.26 -28.07 4.25
CA THR A 10 -3.58 -28.67 4.45
C THR A 10 -4.66 -27.58 4.56
N THR A 11 -5.94 -27.99 4.40
CA THR A 11 -7.06 -27.04 4.55
C THR A 11 -7.15 -26.50 5.97
N LYS A 12 -6.86 -27.34 6.98
CA LYS A 12 -6.86 -26.94 8.40
C LYS A 12 -5.76 -25.89 8.70
N GLU A 13 -4.57 -26.11 8.17
CA GLU A 13 -3.47 -25.14 8.33
C GLU A 13 -3.77 -23.83 7.61
N PHE A 14 -4.23 -23.89 6.35
CA PHE A 14 -4.66 -22.70 5.63
C PHE A 14 -5.72 -21.90 6.40
N SER A 15 -6.71 -22.56 7.01
CA SER A 15 -7.74 -21.91 7.81
C SER A 15 -7.17 -21.16 9.01
N ARG A 16 -6.12 -21.69 9.69
CA ARG A 16 -5.44 -21.00 10.80
C ARG A 16 -4.78 -19.70 10.32
N PHE A 17 -4.04 -19.73 9.21
CA PHE A 17 -3.41 -18.52 8.65
C PHE A 17 -4.45 -17.53 8.13
N SER A 18 -5.53 -18.02 7.51
CA SER A 18 -6.62 -17.19 7.02
C SER A 18 -7.36 -16.46 8.16
N GLN A 19 -7.65 -17.17 9.24
CA GLN A 19 -8.26 -16.57 10.43
C GLN A 19 -7.32 -15.55 11.07
N PHE A 20 -6.05 -15.91 11.24
CA PHE A 20 -5.06 -15.01 11.80
C PHE A 20 -4.98 -13.67 11.03
N ILE A 21 -4.82 -13.72 9.69
CA ILE A 21 -4.67 -12.47 8.92
C ILE A 21 -5.97 -11.68 8.85
N TYR A 22 -7.13 -12.35 8.96
CA TYR A 22 -8.41 -11.69 9.09
C TYR A 22 -8.51 -10.91 10.42
N ASP A 23 -8.18 -11.56 11.53
CA ASP A 23 -8.23 -10.95 12.86
C ASP A 23 -7.18 -9.83 13.00
N TYR A 24 -6.01 -10.00 12.40
CA TYR A 24 -4.89 -9.08 12.49
C TYR A 24 -5.02 -7.85 11.56
N ALA A 25 -5.57 -8.03 10.37
CA ALA A 25 -5.55 -7.01 9.32
C ALA A 25 -6.88 -6.86 8.53
N GLY A 26 -7.93 -7.60 8.89
CA GLY A 26 -9.21 -7.61 8.18
C GLY A 26 -9.16 -8.30 6.81
N ILE A 27 -8.04 -8.89 6.43
CA ILE A 27 -7.83 -9.46 5.10
C ILE A 27 -8.49 -10.83 4.99
N LYS A 28 -9.50 -10.95 4.15
CA LYS A 28 -10.19 -12.20 3.86
C LYS A 28 -9.47 -12.97 2.75
N LEU A 29 -8.89 -14.11 3.09
CA LEU A 29 -8.29 -15.02 2.12
C LEU A 29 -9.32 -16.05 1.64
N SER A 30 -9.63 -16.03 0.34
CA SER A 30 -10.50 -17.05 -0.26
C SER A 30 -9.79 -18.42 -0.34
N PRO A 31 -10.52 -19.54 -0.30
CA PRO A 31 -9.94 -20.90 -0.40
C PRO A 31 -9.05 -21.12 -1.64
N VAL A 32 -9.34 -20.42 -2.74
CA VAL A 32 -8.55 -20.47 -3.97
C VAL A 32 -7.09 -20.02 -3.74
N LYS A 33 -6.85 -19.16 -2.75
CA LYS A 33 -5.50 -18.66 -2.40
C LYS A 33 -4.65 -19.68 -1.61
N LYS A 34 -5.19 -20.84 -1.23
CA LYS A 34 -4.49 -21.85 -0.44
C LYS A 34 -3.11 -22.21 -1.02
N ILE A 35 -3.05 -22.52 -2.32
CA ILE A 35 -1.78 -22.88 -2.98
C ILE A 35 -0.79 -21.73 -2.94
N MET A 36 -1.24 -20.51 -3.21
CA MET A 36 -0.40 -19.31 -3.15
C MET A 36 0.18 -19.10 -1.74
N VAL A 37 -0.65 -19.22 -0.71
CA VAL A 37 -0.22 -19.08 0.69
C VAL A 37 0.82 -20.16 1.05
N GLY A 38 0.56 -21.42 0.71
CA GLY A 38 1.51 -22.51 0.91
C GLY A 38 2.86 -22.24 0.24
N ASN A 39 2.85 -21.85 -1.04
CA ASN A 39 4.08 -21.56 -1.80
C ASN A 39 4.86 -20.36 -1.21
N ARG A 40 4.17 -19.36 -0.70
CA ARG A 40 4.82 -18.21 -0.08
C ARG A 40 5.45 -18.55 1.27
N LEU A 41 4.72 -19.28 2.12
CA LEU A 41 5.17 -19.66 3.46
C LEU A 41 6.21 -20.79 3.45
N SER A 42 6.24 -21.64 2.43
CA SER A 42 7.23 -22.75 2.34
C SER A 42 8.68 -22.28 2.44
N LYS A 43 8.97 -21.07 1.97
CA LYS A 43 10.29 -20.45 2.11
C LYS A 43 10.70 -20.26 3.59
N ARG A 44 9.72 -20.01 4.45
CA ARG A 44 9.96 -19.85 5.89
C ARG A 44 10.12 -21.19 6.59
N LEU A 45 9.33 -22.21 6.18
CA LEU A 45 9.51 -23.57 6.66
C LEU A 45 10.94 -24.03 6.37
N ASN A 46 11.42 -23.87 5.14
CA ASN A 46 12.78 -24.22 4.76
C ASN A 46 13.83 -23.45 5.58
N TYR A 47 13.60 -22.15 5.83
CA TYR A 47 14.52 -21.33 6.62
C TYR A 47 14.68 -21.83 8.05
N TYR A 48 13.58 -22.24 8.68
CA TYR A 48 13.57 -22.76 10.06
C TYR A 48 13.70 -24.28 10.12
N GLN A 49 13.90 -24.96 9.00
CA GLN A 49 14.00 -26.42 8.91
C GLN A 49 12.78 -27.15 9.52
N LEU A 50 11.58 -26.66 9.21
CA LEU A 50 10.30 -27.21 9.68
C LEU A 50 9.63 -28.05 8.59
N ASP A 51 8.94 -29.12 9.01
CA ASP A 51 8.29 -30.06 8.11
C ASP A 51 6.84 -29.69 7.79
N THR A 52 6.17 -28.95 8.68
CA THR A 52 4.74 -28.63 8.58
C THR A 52 4.44 -27.14 8.79
N PHE A 53 3.35 -26.68 8.17
CA PHE A 53 2.85 -25.32 8.37
C PHE A 53 2.31 -25.12 9.79
N THR A 54 1.87 -26.17 10.45
CA THR A 54 1.48 -26.15 11.87
C THR A 54 2.67 -25.77 12.75
N GLN A 55 3.83 -26.41 12.56
CA GLN A 55 5.06 -26.07 13.32
C GLN A 55 5.46 -24.61 13.09
N TYR A 56 5.38 -24.11 11.86
CA TYR A 56 5.67 -22.71 11.57
C TYR A 56 4.68 -21.75 12.23
N TYR A 57 3.40 -22.05 12.18
CA TYR A 57 2.40 -21.23 12.86
C TYR A 57 2.67 -21.17 14.37
N ASP A 58 2.94 -22.30 15.00
CA ASP A 58 3.20 -22.40 16.43
C ASP A 58 4.50 -21.66 16.82
N LEU A 59 5.55 -21.74 15.99
CA LEU A 59 6.78 -20.95 16.14
C LEU A 59 6.48 -19.44 16.11
N VAL A 60 5.68 -18.95 15.16
CA VAL A 60 5.32 -17.53 15.10
C VAL A 60 4.53 -17.10 16.33
N MET A 61 3.63 -17.95 16.83
CA MET A 61 2.78 -17.65 17.99
C MET A 61 3.52 -17.77 19.33
N SER A 62 4.65 -18.48 19.40
CA SER A 62 5.47 -18.59 20.61
C SER A 62 6.09 -17.26 21.06
N LYS A 63 6.19 -16.28 20.14
CA LYS A 63 6.84 -14.97 20.33
C LYS A 63 8.35 -15.04 20.61
N GLU A 64 8.96 -16.21 20.50
CA GLU A 64 10.43 -16.37 20.60
C GLU A 64 11.17 -15.65 19.48
N TYR A 65 10.50 -15.47 18.34
CA TYR A 65 11.04 -14.78 17.16
C TYR A 65 10.23 -13.51 16.87
N PRO A 66 10.52 -12.39 17.53
CA PRO A 66 9.65 -11.20 17.53
C PRO A 66 9.41 -10.57 16.15
N ASN A 67 10.34 -10.79 15.20
CA ASN A 67 10.20 -10.28 13.84
C ASN A 67 9.43 -11.25 12.91
N GLU A 68 9.22 -12.51 13.33
CA GLU A 68 8.65 -13.51 12.43
C GLU A 68 7.15 -13.32 12.22
N LEU A 69 6.44 -12.81 13.21
CA LEU A 69 5.04 -12.43 13.06
C LEU A 69 4.87 -11.38 11.95
N GLN A 70 5.67 -10.32 11.96
CA GLN A 70 5.63 -9.30 10.91
C GLN A 70 6.03 -9.89 9.55
N MET A 71 7.03 -10.77 9.51
CA MET A 71 7.43 -11.47 8.28
C MET A 71 6.28 -12.32 7.71
N MET A 72 5.57 -13.05 8.56
CA MET A 72 4.39 -13.82 8.16
C MET A 72 3.29 -12.90 7.59
N VAL A 73 3.00 -11.78 8.25
CA VAL A 73 2.05 -10.77 7.76
C VAL A 73 2.48 -10.23 6.39
N ASP A 74 3.76 -9.86 6.23
CA ASP A 74 4.31 -9.36 4.97
C ASP A 74 4.17 -10.38 3.82
N ILE A 75 4.32 -11.68 4.12
CA ILE A 75 4.18 -12.77 3.15
C ILE A 75 2.72 -13.02 2.76
N LEU A 76 1.79 -12.86 3.71
CA LEU A 76 0.36 -13.10 3.49
C LEU A 76 -0.32 -11.93 2.75
N THR A 77 0.25 -10.73 2.80
CA THR A 77 -0.26 -9.57 2.06
C THR A 77 0.07 -9.65 0.57
N THR A 78 -0.73 -8.98 -0.24
CA THR A 78 -0.48 -8.83 -1.68
C THR A 78 -0.20 -7.37 -1.97
N ASN A 79 1.00 -7.09 -2.48
CA ASN A 79 1.55 -5.73 -2.55
C ASN A 79 1.86 -5.32 -4.01
N GLU A 80 1.00 -5.70 -4.95
CA GLU A 80 1.21 -5.35 -6.36
C GLU A 80 0.86 -3.89 -6.62
N THR A 81 1.82 -3.15 -7.16
CA THR A 81 1.69 -1.74 -7.48
C THR A 81 2.66 -1.37 -8.60
N TYR A 82 2.39 -0.24 -9.29
CA TYR A 82 3.26 0.34 -10.31
C TYR A 82 3.02 1.85 -10.42
N PHE A 83 3.97 2.56 -11.04
CA PHE A 83 3.88 4.01 -11.20
C PHE A 83 2.68 4.39 -12.07
N PHE A 84 1.95 5.43 -11.65
CA PHE A 84 0.77 5.97 -12.32
C PHE A 84 -0.33 4.93 -12.62
N ARG A 85 -0.48 3.91 -11.77
CA ARG A 85 -1.57 2.94 -11.87
C ARG A 85 -2.92 3.65 -11.92
N GLU A 86 -3.79 3.31 -12.92
CA GLU A 86 -5.06 3.97 -13.22
C GLU A 86 -4.85 5.48 -13.49
N PRO A 87 -4.22 5.85 -14.62
CA PRO A 87 -3.74 7.21 -14.90
C PRO A 87 -4.83 8.27 -14.84
N GLN A 88 -6.08 7.92 -15.10
CA GLN A 88 -7.23 8.82 -15.05
C GLN A 88 -7.39 9.51 -13.70
N HIS A 89 -7.01 8.85 -12.59
CA HIS A 89 -7.04 9.45 -11.26
C HIS A 89 -6.03 10.61 -11.12
N PHE A 90 -4.84 10.45 -11.69
CA PHE A 90 -3.81 11.48 -11.66
C PHE A 90 -4.16 12.65 -12.59
N GLU A 91 -4.77 12.38 -13.74
CA GLU A 91 -5.29 13.39 -14.65
C GLU A 91 -6.40 14.21 -13.97
N TYR A 92 -7.38 13.53 -13.35
CA TYR A 92 -8.43 14.21 -12.61
C TYR A 92 -7.87 15.08 -11.48
N LEU A 93 -6.96 14.52 -10.66
CA LEU A 93 -6.32 15.26 -9.58
C LEU A 93 -5.61 16.50 -10.08
N LYS A 94 -4.86 16.40 -11.17
CA LYS A 94 -4.15 17.53 -11.81
C LYS A 94 -5.12 18.60 -12.26
N ASP A 95 -6.13 18.21 -13.05
CA ASP A 95 -6.94 19.16 -13.81
C ASP A 95 -8.06 19.79 -12.97
N ASN A 96 -8.61 19.08 -12.00
CA ASN A 96 -9.76 19.53 -11.22
C ASN A 96 -9.40 19.98 -9.80
N VAL A 97 -8.30 19.52 -9.24
CA VAL A 97 -7.94 19.81 -7.85
C VAL A 97 -6.71 20.72 -7.78
N ILE A 98 -5.59 20.26 -8.32
CA ILE A 98 -4.31 20.95 -8.19
C ILE A 98 -4.33 22.31 -8.88
N LYS A 99 -4.85 22.40 -10.12
CA LYS A 99 -4.97 23.67 -10.86
C LYS A 99 -5.81 24.72 -10.13
N ASN A 100 -6.78 24.29 -9.33
CA ASN A 100 -7.70 25.18 -8.62
C ASN A 100 -7.30 25.40 -7.16
N PHE A 101 -6.23 24.79 -6.69
CA PHE A 101 -5.80 24.89 -5.30
C PHE A 101 -5.23 26.27 -4.98
N LYS A 102 -5.77 26.90 -3.94
CA LYS A 102 -5.38 28.25 -3.49
C LYS A 102 -4.77 28.28 -2.07
N GLY A 103 -4.57 27.10 -1.48
CA GLY A 103 -3.99 26.98 -0.14
C GLY A 103 -2.46 27.15 -0.15
N SER A 104 -1.87 27.28 1.03
CA SER A 104 -0.41 27.39 1.21
C SER A 104 0.28 26.03 1.35
N LYS A 105 -0.46 24.99 1.77
CA LYS A 105 0.07 23.62 1.96
C LYS A 105 -0.94 22.58 1.45
N PHE A 106 -0.47 21.71 0.55
CA PHE A 106 -1.25 20.61 -0.02
C PHE A 106 -0.78 19.27 0.53
N ARG A 107 -1.68 18.45 1.05
CA ARG A 107 -1.35 17.19 1.71
C ARG A 107 -2.12 16.02 1.09
N ILE A 108 -1.40 14.97 0.70
CA ILE A 108 -1.98 13.73 0.19
C ILE A 108 -1.57 12.56 1.09
N TRP A 109 -2.51 11.63 1.30
CA TRP A 109 -2.23 10.36 1.93
C TRP A 109 -2.51 9.21 0.97
N SER A 110 -1.48 8.43 0.64
CA SER A 110 -1.57 7.12 -0.03
C SER A 110 -1.67 6.05 1.07
N ALA A 111 -2.90 5.66 1.41
CA ALA A 111 -3.20 4.71 2.47
C ALA A 111 -3.26 3.28 1.89
N ALA A 112 -2.27 2.47 2.08
CA ALA A 112 -1.88 1.21 1.43
C ALA A 112 -0.97 1.46 0.23
N SER A 113 0.13 2.20 0.46
CA SER A 113 1.06 2.66 -0.57
C SER A 113 1.98 1.57 -1.12
N SER A 114 1.96 0.37 -0.54
CA SER A 114 2.86 -0.74 -0.90
C SER A 114 4.33 -0.28 -0.95
N SER A 115 5.06 -0.64 -2.00
CA SER A 115 6.46 -0.25 -2.20
C SER A 115 6.68 1.19 -2.66
N GLY A 116 5.64 2.04 -2.63
CA GLY A 116 5.76 3.50 -2.74
C GLY A 116 5.54 4.07 -4.12
N GLU A 117 5.31 3.26 -5.17
CA GLU A 117 5.14 3.74 -6.54
C GLU A 117 3.98 4.74 -6.68
N GLU A 118 2.84 4.50 -6.00
CA GLU A 118 1.71 5.44 -5.97
C GLU A 118 2.11 6.76 -5.29
N ALA A 119 2.72 6.69 -4.12
CA ALA A 119 3.13 7.89 -3.37
C ALA A 119 4.13 8.73 -4.16
N TYR A 120 5.09 8.11 -4.85
CA TYR A 120 6.04 8.83 -5.69
C TYR A 120 5.41 9.36 -6.98
N SER A 121 4.43 8.68 -7.56
CA SER A 121 3.65 9.20 -8.70
C SER A 121 2.90 10.47 -8.31
N LEU A 122 2.31 10.50 -7.10
CA LEU A 122 1.68 11.69 -6.52
C LEU A 122 2.72 12.81 -6.29
N ALA A 123 3.88 12.47 -5.74
CA ALA A 123 4.96 13.43 -5.51
C ALA A 123 5.47 14.05 -6.82
N MET A 124 5.65 13.26 -7.87
CA MET A 124 6.01 13.76 -9.21
C MET A 124 4.95 14.73 -9.73
N LEU A 125 3.67 14.34 -9.63
CA LEU A 125 2.54 15.17 -10.07
C LEU A 125 2.50 16.52 -9.33
N LEU A 126 2.65 16.51 -8.00
CA LEU A 126 2.68 17.72 -7.19
C LEU A 126 3.89 18.60 -7.51
N SER A 127 5.07 18.01 -7.68
CA SER A 127 6.30 18.74 -8.04
C SER A 127 6.20 19.45 -9.38
N GLU A 128 5.50 18.85 -10.37
CA GLU A 128 5.28 19.47 -11.69
C GLU A 128 4.26 20.61 -11.66
N ASN A 129 3.25 20.54 -10.77
CA ASN A 129 2.09 21.41 -10.85
C ASN A 129 1.97 22.40 -9.68
N LEU A 130 2.73 22.23 -8.60
CA LEU A 130 2.74 23.10 -7.41
C LEU A 130 4.17 23.56 -7.04
N PRO A 131 4.90 24.24 -7.97
CA PRO A 131 6.30 24.60 -7.73
C PRO A 131 6.49 25.59 -6.56
N ASN A 132 5.50 26.44 -6.31
CA ASN A 132 5.54 27.51 -5.30
C ASN A 132 4.68 27.22 -4.06
N ILE A 133 4.09 26.04 -3.94
CA ILE A 133 3.24 25.62 -2.83
C ILE A 133 3.95 24.52 -2.05
N THR A 134 3.91 24.63 -0.73
CA THR A 134 4.38 23.53 0.12
C THR A 134 3.46 22.35 -0.04
N TRP A 135 4.00 21.18 -0.31
CA TRP A 135 3.23 19.94 -0.36
C TRP A 135 3.99 18.79 0.31
N GLU A 136 3.25 17.82 0.75
CA GLU A 136 3.79 16.55 1.25
C GLU A 136 2.89 15.38 0.88
N VAL A 137 3.50 14.22 0.71
CA VAL A 137 2.82 12.93 0.52
C VAL A 137 3.16 12.03 1.70
N ILE A 138 2.12 11.46 2.31
CA ILE A 138 2.29 10.41 3.31
C ILE A 138 1.92 9.09 2.65
N GLY A 139 2.82 8.12 2.68
CA GLY A 139 2.56 6.73 2.32
C GLY A 139 2.42 5.89 3.58
N SER A 140 1.46 4.97 3.61
CA SER A 140 1.38 4.01 4.70
C SER A 140 1.02 2.63 4.21
N ASP A 141 1.50 1.61 4.88
CA ASP A 141 1.19 0.20 4.59
C ASP A 141 1.29 -0.64 5.87
N LEU A 142 0.70 -1.82 5.84
CA LEU A 142 0.83 -2.81 6.91
C LEU A 142 2.19 -3.51 6.88
N SER A 143 2.74 -3.73 5.68
CA SER A 143 3.97 -4.47 5.44
C SER A 143 5.21 -3.60 5.66
N LYS A 144 6.03 -3.96 6.65
CA LYS A 144 7.31 -3.29 6.89
C LYS A 144 8.30 -3.50 5.74
N THR A 145 8.25 -4.67 5.10
CA THR A 145 9.14 -4.99 3.98
C THR A 145 8.92 -4.07 2.79
N VAL A 146 7.67 -3.76 2.44
CA VAL A 146 7.40 -2.84 1.32
C VAL A 146 7.66 -1.40 1.69
N LEU A 147 7.40 -1.00 2.94
CA LEU A 147 7.74 0.34 3.43
C LEU A 147 9.24 0.61 3.41
N ALA A 148 10.06 -0.37 3.77
CA ALA A 148 11.52 -0.26 3.66
C ALA A 148 11.96 -0.03 2.20
N LYS A 149 11.34 -0.71 1.23
CA LYS A 149 11.59 -0.46 -0.21
C LYS A 149 11.15 0.94 -0.63
N ALA A 150 9.98 1.37 -0.18
CA ALA A 150 9.44 2.70 -0.44
C ALA A 150 10.39 3.80 0.10
N GLN A 151 10.89 3.66 1.32
CA GLN A 151 11.84 4.60 1.95
C GLN A 151 13.16 4.69 1.19
N LEU A 152 13.68 3.56 0.69
CA LEU A 152 14.87 3.53 -0.14
C LEU A 152 14.65 4.23 -1.48
N GLY A 153 13.45 4.12 -2.05
CA GLY A 153 13.07 4.67 -3.34
C GLY A 153 13.88 4.09 -4.50
N ILE A 154 14.34 2.83 -4.38
CA ILE A 154 15.13 2.13 -5.39
C ILE A 154 14.29 1.03 -6.04
N TYR A 155 14.21 1.06 -7.36
CA TYR A 155 13.37 0.16 -8.15
C TYR A 155 14.12 -0.43 -9.33
N PRO A 156 13.75 -1.64 -9.80
CA PRO A 156 14.23 -2.18 -11.08
C PRO A 156 13.84 -1.29 -12.27
N MET A 157 14.69 -1.19 -13.28
CA MET A 157 14.42 -0.42 -14.50
C MET A 157 13.12 -0.86 -15.22
N SER A 158 12.71 -2.12 -15.10
CA SER A 158 11.43 -2.63 -15.65
C SER A 158 10.19 -1.91 -15.08
N ARG A 159 10.31 -1.25 -13.94
CA ARG A 159 9.19 -0.45 -13.36
C ARG A 159 8.96 0.89 -14.07
N LEU A 160 9.86 1.30 -14.96
CA LEU A 160 9.77 2.55 -15.71
C LEU A 160 8.89 2.45 -16.98
N GLU A 161 8.46 1.27 -17.40
CA GLU A 161 7.74 1.04 -18.66
C GLU A 161 6.50 1.93 -18.84
N LEU A 162 5.84 2.28 -17.74
CA LEU A 162 4.64 3.13 -17.74
C LEU A 162 4.93 4.58 -17.37
N LEU A 163 6.19 4.94 -17.11
CA LEU A 163 6.55 6.29 -16.73
C LEU A 163 6.90 7.12 -17.97
N ASP A 164 6.31 8.31 -18.06
CA ASP A 164 6.64 9.28 -19.11
C ASP A 164 8.14 9.61 -19.10
N ASN A 165 8.74 9.65 -20.30
CA ASN A 165 10.17 9.88 -20.49
C ASN A 165 10.67 11.19 -19.86
N LYS A 166 9.82 12.24 -19.84
CA LYS A 166 10.18 13.53 -19.24
C LYS A 166 10.26 13.41 -17.71
N LEU A 167 9.28 12.76 -17.09
CA LEU A 167 9.27 12.50 -15.63
C LEU A 167 10.42 11.58 -15.24
N MET A 168 10.67 10.53 -16.04
CA MET A 168 11.80 9.62 -15.81
C MET A 168 13.12 10.35 -15.79
N LYS A 169 13.43 11.18 -16.80
CA LYS A 169 14.68 11.95 -16.88
C LYS A 169 14.83 12.96 -15.73
N LYS A 170 13.73 13.51 -15.25
CA LYS A 170 13.73 14.56 -14.22
C LYS A 170 13.81 14.00 -12.81
N TYR A 171 13.17 12.85 -12.54
CA TYR A 171 12.96 12.35 -11.19
C TYR A 171 13.53 10.97 -10.89
N CYS A 172 14.17 10.32 -11.88
CA CYS A 172 14.75 8.99 -11.72
C CYS A 172 16.25 9.00 -12.00
N LEU A 173 17.04 8.74 -10.98
CA LEU A 173 18.50 8.63 -11.08
C LEU A 173 18.88 7.19 -11.44
N ARG A 174 19.49 7.00 -12.60
CA ARG A 174 19.93 5.67 -13.04
C ARG A 174 21.03 5.12 -12.14
N GLY A 175 20.88 3.89 -11.69
CA GLY A 175 21.89 3.16 -10.94
C GLY A 175 23.13 2.84 -11.80
N VAL A 176 24.28 2.90 -11.17
CA VAL A 176 25.57 2.60 -11.80
C VAL A 176 26.34 1.60 -10.94
N ARG A 177 27.30 0.88 -11.54
CA ARG A 177 28.16 -0.13 -10.86
C ARG A 177 27.30 -1.19 -10.17
N SER A 178 27.39 -1.34 -8.84
CA SER A 178 26.63 -2.31 -8.04
C SER A 178 25.12 -2.11 -8.08
N HIS A 179 24.65 -0.96 -8.55
CA HIS A 179 23.22 -0.60 -8.70
C HIS A 179 22.75 -0.63 -10.16
N GLU A 180 23.55 -1.18 -11.08
CA GLU A 180 23.14 -1.32 -12.48
C GLU A 180 21.83 -2.11 -12.61
N GLY A 181 20.98 -1.74 -13.57
CA GLY A 181 19.65 -2.33 -13.72
C GLY A 181 18.57 -1.76 -12.77
N THR A 182 18.93 -0.78 -11.93
CA THR A 182 17.99 -0.08 -11.05
C THR A 182 17.95 1.41 -11.32
N PHE A 183 16.95 2.09 -10.76
CA PHE A 183 16.90 3.54 -10.63
C PHE A 183 16.50 3.92 -9.22
N ARG A 184 16.83 5.14 -8.82
CA ARG A 184 16.42 5.73 -7.54
C ARG A 184 15.61 6.99 -7.78
N ILE A 185 14.57 7.18 -7.00
CA ILE A 185 13.79 8.43 -6.99
C ILE A 185 14.65 9.59 -6.50
N ASP A 186 14.54 10.74 -7.17
CA ASP A 186 15.27 11.97 -6.81
C ASP A 186 15.03 12.35 -5.34
N GLU A 187 16.06 12.86 -4.70
CA GLU A 187 16.06 13.20 -3.29
C GLU A 187 15.00 14.24 -2.92
N LYS A 188 14.79 15.23 -3.76
CA LYS A 188 13.78 16.29 -3.54
C LYS A 188 12.37 15.75 -3.41
N LEU A 189 12.03 14.65 -4.11
CA LEU A 189 10.74 13.98 -3.95
C LEU A 189 10.73 13.14 -2.67
N ARG A 190 11.83 12.43 -2.37
CA ARG A 190 11.93 11.57 -1.19
C ARG A 190 11.84 12.37 0.13
N GLU A 191 12.41 13.57 0.19
CA GLU A 191 12.34 14.47 1.34
C GLU A 191 10.91 14.96 1.65
N ARG A 192 10.03 14.94 0.66
CA ARG A 192 8.62 15.35 0.78
C ARG A 192 7.64 14.18 0.78
N THR A 193 8.16 12.94 0.77
CA THR A 193 7.35 11.72 0.78
C THR A 193 7.74 10.87 1.98
N HIS A 194 6.86 10.76 2.95
CA HIS A 194 7.13 10.09 4.22
C HIS A 194 6.37 8.79 4.31
N PHE A 195 7.00 7.75 4.83
CA PHE A 195 6.40 6.42 4.92
C PHE A 195 6.32 5.95 6.36
N GLY A 196 5.16 5.37 6.74
CA GLY A 196 4.93 4.84 8.07
C GLY A 196 4.02 3.61 8.08
N GLN A 197 4.18 2.76 9.08
CA GLN A 197 3.33 1.58 9.23
C GLN A 197 1.96 1.99 9.79
N VAL A 198 0.89 1.54 9.11
CA VAL A 198 -0.49 1.69 9.57
C VAL A 198 -1.24 0.39 9.29
N ASN A 199 -1.87 -0.15 10.33
CA ASN A 199 -2.89 -1.16 10.18
C ASN A 199 -4.26 -0.48 10.04
N LEU A 200 -4.90 -0.62 8.89
CA LEU A 200 -6.15 0.11 8.57
C LEU A 200 -7.34 -0.30 9.46
N ILE A 201 -7.33 -1.48 10.05
CA ILE A 201 -8.40 -1.90 10.96
C ILE A 201 -8.22 -1.39 12.39
N GLU A 202 -7.04 -0.91 12.74
CA GLU A 202 -6.72 -0.35 14.04
C GLU A 202 -6.95 1.18 14.09
N PRO A 203 -7.16 1.77 15.28
CA PRO A 203 -7.19 3.22 15.43
C PRO A 203 -5.90 3.87 14.91
N ILE A 204 -6.02 4.94 14.14
CA ILE A 204 -4.86 5.71 13.67
C ILE A 204 -4.37 6.60 14.82
N THR A 205 -3.47 6.07 15.62
CA THR A 205 -2.92 6.75 16.81
C THR A 205 -1.85 7.78 16.45
N ALA A 206 -1.20 7.63 15.30
CA ALA A 206 -0.23 8.60 14.82
C ALA A 206 -0.88 9.96 14.53
N ASN A 207 -0.26 11.04 15.00
CA ASN A 207 -0.71 12.39 14.68
C ASN A 207 -0.26 12.78 13.26
N ILE A 208 -0.91 12.20 12.26
CA ILE A 208 -0.62 12.45 10.84
C ILE A 208 -1.36 13.69 10.29
N GLY A 209 -2.21 14.34 11.12
CA GLY A 209 -3.02 15.50 10.71
C GLY A 209 -4.14 15.14 9.74
N THR A 210 -4.59 16.14 8.96
CA THR A 210 -5.64 16.01 7.95
C THR A 210 -5.10 16.24 6.53
N PHE A 211 -5.81 15.71 5.53
CA PHE A 211 -5.38 15.67 4.13
C PHE A 211 -6.40 16.34 3.22
N ASP A 212 -5.92 16.96 2.15
CA ASP A 212 -6.73 17.48 1.06
C ASP A 212 -7.25 16.36 0.16
N VAL A 213 -6.43 15.31 0.02
CA VAL A 213 -6.73 14.14 -0.81
C VAL A 213 -6.25 12.87 -0.12
N ILE A 214 -7.05 11.79 -0.20
CA ILE A 214 -6.66 10.46 0.25
C ILE A 214 -6.86 9.46 -0.89
N PHE A 215 -5.85 8.64 -1.15
CA PHE A 215 -5.88 7.47 -2.02
C PHE A 215 -5.97 6.21 -1.16
N LEU A 216 -7.02 5.42 -1.31
CA LEU A 216 -7.18 4.11 -0.68
C LEU A 216 -7.58 3.12 -1.78
N ARG A 217 -6.63 2.66 -2.55
CA ARG A 217 -6.85 1.94 -3.80
C ARG A 217 -6.36 0.50 -3.73
N ASN A 218 -7.12 -0.40 -4.34
CA ASN A 218 -6.77 -1.82 -4.49
C ASN A 218 -6.55 -2.56 -3.15
N VAL A 219 -7.20 -2.13 -2.09
CA VAL A 219 -7.13 -2.75 -0.77
C VAL A 219 -8.51 -3.11 -0.22
N LEU A 220 -9.55 -2.35 -0.55
CA LEU A 220 -10.93 -2.62 -0.09
C LEU A 220 -11.49 -3.95 -0.62
N ILE A 221 -10.92 -4.46 -1.70
CA ILE A 221 -11.25 -5.77 -2.27
C ILE A 221 -10.94 -6.95 -1.35
N TYR A 222 -10.09 -6.74 -0.35
CA TYR A 222 -9.71 -7.78 0.63
C TYR A 222 -10.60 -7.79 1.87
N PHE A 223 -11.41 -6.74 2.08
CA PHE A 223 -12.24 -6.58 3.26
C PHE A 223 -13.67 -7.07 3.03
N ASP A 224 -14.27 -7.64 4.06
CA ASP A 224 -15.72 -7.82 4.07
C ASP A 224 -16.45 -6.47 4.25
N THR A 225 -17.78 -6.48 4.13
CA THR A 225 -18.59 -5.26 4.16
C THR A 225 -18.45 -4.49 5.48
N GLN A 226 -18.39 -5.19 6.61
CA GLN A 226 -18.29 -4.56 7.94
C GLN A 226 -16.91 -3.93 8.14
N THR A 227 -15.85 -4.65 7.82
CA THR A 227 -14.48 -4.17 7.89
C THR A 227 -14.27 -2.98 6.94
N LYS A 228 -14.78 -3.08 5.70
CA LYS A 228 -14.74 -2.01 4.72
C LYS A 228 -15.36 -0.72 5.27
N LYS A 229 -16.54 -0.80 5.85
CA LYS A 229 -17.23 0.35 6.45
C LYS A 229 -16.38 1.00 7.54
N SER A 230 -15.91 0.23 8.50
CA SER A 230 -15.10 0.73 9.62
C SER A 230 -13.77 1.35 9.16
N VAL A 231 -13.11 0.74 8.16
CA VAL A 231 -11.87 1.27 7.57
C VAL A 231 -12.14 2.60 6.86
N VAL A 232 -13.14 2.64 5.99
CA VAL A 232 -13.49 3.86 5.23
C VAL A 232 -13.83 5.00 6.17
N GLU A 233 -14.70 4.80 7.16
CA GLU A 233 -15.07 5.83 8.13
C GLU A 233 -13.85 6.37 8.90
N ARG A 234 -12.94 5.48 9.31
CA ARG A 234 -11.70 5.85 10.00
C ARG A 234 -10.77 6.69 9.11
N ILE A 235 -10.60 6.30 7.86
CA ILE A 235 -9.75 7.02 6.90
C ILE A 235 -10.34 8.39 6.55
N ILE A 236 -11.66 8.48 6.28
CA ILE A 236 -12.32 9.77 5.98
C ILE A 236 -12.29 10.73 7.17
N SER A 237 -12.16 10.26 8.41
CA SER A 237 -11.94 11.16 9.56
C SER A 237 -10.70 12.03 9.41
N LYS A 238 -9.70 11.57 8.64
CA LYS A 238 -8.47 12.32 8.31
C LYS A 238 -8.58 13.16 7.03
N LEU A 239 -9.69 13.09 6.32
CA LEU A 239 -9.94 13.92 5.14
C LEU A 239 -10.58 15.24 5.55
N LYS A 240 -10.10 16.36 5.00
CA LYS A 240 -10.71 17.69 5.21
C LYS A 240 -12.12 17.73 4.63
N PRO A 241 -13.05 18.56 5.16
CA PRO A 241 -14.30 18.87 4.46
C PRO A 241 -14.03 19.35 3.03
N GLY A 242 -14.77 18.86 2.05
CA GLY A 242 -14.55 19.13 0.62
C GLY A 242 -13.31 18.43 0.03
N GLY A 243 -12.54 17.68 0.83
CA GLY A 243 -11.42 16.88 0.36
C GLY A 243 -11.85 15.68 -0.47
N LEU A 244 -10.95 15.16 -1.31
CA LEU A 244 -11.27 14.06 -2.23
C LEU A 244 -10.70 12.72 -1.75
N PHE A 245 -11.50 11.70 -1.96
CA PHE A 245 -11.21 10.31 -1.63
C PHE A 245 -11.22 9.45 -2.90
N PHE A 246 -10.09 8.82 -3.21
CA PHE A 246 -9.91 7.99 -4.40
C PHE A 246 -9.84 6.52 -4.01
N ILE A 247 -10.65 5.69 -4.67
CA ILE A 247 -10.57 4.24 -4.59
C ILE A 247 -10.22 3.68 -5.99
N SER A 248 -9.95 2.38 -6.11
CA SER A 248 -9.70 1.75 -7.40
C SER A 248 -11.00 1.62 -8.22
N HIS A 249 -10.88 1.57 -9.55
CA HIS A 249 -12.01 1.31 -10.45
C HIS A 249 -12.71 -0.04 -10.21
N ALA A 250 -12.02 -1.01 -9.60
CA ALA A 250 -12.59 -2.30 -9.23
C ALA A 250 -13.33 -2.28 -7.88
N GLU A 251 -13.41 -1.12 -7.22
CA GLU A 251 -13.98 -0.95 -5.88
C GLU A 251 -15.20 -0.03 -5.91
N THR A 252 -16.07 -0.15 -4.91
CA THR A 252 -17.24 0.73 -4.74
C THR A 252 -17.48 1.02 -3.27
N LEU A 253 -18.01 2.23 -2.99
CA LEU A 253 -18.47 2.66 -1.67
C LEU A 253 -20.00 2.73 -1.58
N SER A 254 -20.70 2.15 -2.54
CA SER A 254 -22.17 2.06 -2.47
C SER A 254 -22.58 1.38 -1.17
N GLN A 255 -23.46 2.01 -0.40
CA GLN A 255 -23.95 1.55 0.91
C GLN A 255 -22.85 1.38 2.00
N VAL A 256 -21.66 1.96 1.81
CA VAL A 256 -20.59 1.91 2.80
C VAL A 256 -20.66 3.09 3.75
N THR A 257 -20.89 4.31 3.24
CA THR A 257 -20.95 5.53 4.05
C THR A 257 -21.76 6.63 3.35
N ASP A 258 -22.46 7.45 4.14
CA ASP A 258 -23.19 8.64 3.66
C ASP A 258 -22.35 9.93 3.79
N MET A 259 -21.15 9.84 4.33
CA MET A 259 -20.22 10.97 4.55
C MET A 259 -19.54 11.42 3.27
N LEU A 260 -19.63 10.63 2.21
CA LEU A 260 -19.01 10.89 0.91
C LEU A 260 -20.09 11.05 -0.17
N GLU A 261 -19.85 11.99 -1.07
CA GLU A 261 -20.61 12.18 -2.30
C GLU A 261 -19.77 11.72 -3.48
N MET A 262 -20.31 10.87 -4.36
CA MET A 262 -19.63 10.42 -5.56
C MET A 262 -19.61 11.52 -6.61
N ILE A 263 -18.43 12.02 -6.97
CA ILE A 263 -18.24 13.04 -8.00
C ILE A 263 -18.17 12.39 -9.39
N GLN A 264 -17.48 11.27 -9.46
CA GLN A 264 -17.45 10.37 -10.63
C GLN A 264 -17.00 8.97 -10.17
N PRO A 265 -17.07 7.93 -11.02
CA PRO A 265 -16.67 6.58 -10.65
C PRO A 265 -15.30 6.57 -9.96
N SER A 266 -15.20 5.93 -8.80
CA SER A 266 -14.02 5.81 -7.94
C SER A 266 -13.48 7.10 -7.28
N ILE A 267 -14.14 8.25 -7.47
CA ILE A 267 -13.75 9.54 -6.87
C ILE A 267 -14.92 10.11 -6.08
N TYR A 268 -14.67 10.41 -4.83
CA TYR A 268 -15.65 10.88 -3.88
C TYR A 268 -15.17 12.16 -3.19
N MET A 269 -16.12 13.01 -2.78
CA MET A 269 -15.86 14.22 -1.99
C MET A 269 -16.45 14.06 -0.60
N LYS A 270 -15.72 14.48 0.41
CA LYS A 270 -16.25 14.54 1.79
C LYS A 270 -17.21 15.71 1.93
N LYS A 271 -18.41 15.39 2.41
CA LYS A 271 -19.44 16.38 2.75
C LYS A 271 -19.05 17.30 3.89
#